data_df4ca062ec6aa73db8a93d1d1aca2128
#
_entry.id   df4ca062ec6aa73db8a93d1d1aca2128
#
_cell.length_a   1.000
_cell.length_b   1.000
_cell.length_c   1.000
_cell.angle_alpha   90.00
_cell.angle_beta   90.00
_cell.angle_gamma   90.00
#
_symmetry.space_group_name_H-M   'P 1'
#
loop_
_entity.id
_entity.type
_entity.pdbx_description
1 polymer ?
#
loop_
_entity_poly.entity_id
_entity_poly.type
_entity_poly.pdbx_seq_one_letter_code
_entity_poly.pdbx_strand_id
1 'polypeptide(L)'
;MIQDIYPHKLNNHFDPEVHAGNEDILLCITEGKILVQECRFKDNEIVFPRVKDVSEIVFPGVKDASKVAFPKVKDGADSCMRSEGEKLRYLFSVDETKYFLLDTMLGSGEIPAGYAYVDERSLRKEGIGPDDHLFAAITGKHLADWYRDTRFCGRCGHRMIHSKKERAMVCEACHYTAYPRIMPAVIVGVTNGDKLLITRYRTGFRYNALVAGFTEIGETMEETVQREVMEEAGVRVKNIRYYRSQPWGSANDILLGFYCDVDGDDRIYMDSEELKYAEWVHRNDIVLQPGEFSLTNEMMKRFKEGKEV
;
A
#
# COMPACT_ATOMS: atom_id res chain seq x y z
N MET A 1 -9.03 5.87 9.19
CA MET A 1 -7.95 5.03 8.57
C MET A 1 -7.95 5.26 7.07
N ILE A 2 -6.87 4.92 6.39
CA ILE A 2 -6.68 5.23 4.95
C ILE A 2 -7.78 4.70 4.03
N GLN A 3 -8.41 3.57 4.35
CA GLN A 3 -9.51 2.98 3.59
C GLN A 3 -10.88 3.53 3.96
N ASP A 4 -11.00 4.40 4.95
CA ASP A 4 -12.26 4.99 5.39
C ASP A 4 -12.60 6.19 4.49
N ILE A 5 -12.85 5.95 3.21
CA ILE A 5 -13.09 6.94 2.14
C ILE A 5 -14.56 7.29 1.90
N TYR A 6 -15.47 6.93 2.82
CA TYR A 6 -16.90 7.24 2.66
C TYR A 6 -17.13 8.74 2.37
N PRO A 7 -17.99 9.11 1.42
CA PRO A 7 -18.99 8.28 0.71
C PRO A 7 -18.44 7.50 -0.50
N HIS A 8 -17.17 7.64 -0.85
CA HIS A 8 -16.56 6.99 -1.99
C HIS A 8 -16.37 5.48 -1.77
N LYS A 9 -16.37 4.72 -2.87
CA LYS A 9 -16.17 3.26 -2.85
C LYS A 9 -15.10 2.82 -3.83
N LEU A 10 -14.13 2.06 -3.35
CA LEU A 10 -13.21 1.33 -4.21
C LEU A 10 -13.91 0.12 -4.82
N ASN A 11 -13.81 -0.02 -6.15
CA ASN A 11 -14.13 -1.23 -6.87
C ASN A 11 -12.84 -1.83 -7.42
N ASN A 12 -12.33 -2.88 -6.77
CA ASN A 12 -11.09 -3.56 -7.14
C ASN A 12 -11.33 -4.80 -8.04
N HIS A 13 -12.46 -4.86 -8.73
CA HIS A 13 -12.73 -5.94 -9.67
C HIS A 13 -11.74 -5.89 -10.83
N PHE A 14 -11.13 -7.05 -11.14
CA PHE A 14 -10.23 -7.17 -12.29
C PHE A 14 -11.04 -7.38 -13.56
N ASP A 15 -10.83 -6.51 -14.54
CA ASP A 15 -11.39 -6.65 -15.88
C ASP A 15 -10.34 -6.24 -16.91
N PRO A 16 -9.79 -7.20 -17.68
CA PRO A 16 -8.76 -6.92 -18.67
C PRO A 16 -9.28 -6.20 -19.94
N GLU A 17 -10.60 -6.16 -20.11
CA GLU A 17 -11.23 -5.52 -21.29
C GLU A 17 -11.59 -4.04 -21.06
N VAL A 18 -11.30 -3.50 -19.86
CA VAL A 18 -11.54 -2.08 -19.55
C VAL A 18 -10.51 -1.22 -20.27
N HIS A 19 -10.98 -0.36 -21.16
CA HIS A 19 -10.17 0.59 -21.88
C HIS A 19 -10.17 1.97 -21.24
N ALA A 20 -9.04 2.67 -21.34
CA ALA A 20 -8.87 4.00 -20.80
C ALA A 20 -9.59 5.05 -21.66
N GLY A 21 -10.34 5.93 -21.01
CA GLY A 21 -10.88 7.16 -21.57
C GLY A 21 -9.97 8.36 -21.29
N ASN A 22 -10.18 9.44 -21.99
CA ASN A 22 -9.39 10.67 -21.85
C ASN A 22 -9.46 11.28 -20.44
N GLU A 23 -10.59 11.13 -19.76
CA GLU A 23 -10.85 11.70 -18.42
C GLU A 23 -10.46 10.76 -17.27
N ASP A 24 -10.11 9.50 -17.58
CA ASP A 24 -9.68 8.55 -16.56
C ASP A 24 -8.34 8.98 -15.94
N ILE A 25 -8.12 8.59 -14.69
CA ILE A 25 -6.91 8.93 -13.96
C ILE A 25 -5.76 8.01 -14.35
N LEU A 26 -4.58 8.60 -14.51
CA LEU A 26 -3.36 7.90 -14.80
C LEU A 26 -2.42 7.95 -13.60
N LEU A 27 -2.11 6.80 -13.03
CA LEU A 27 -1.09 6.65 -12.02
C LEU A 27 0.26 6.38 -12.68
N CYS A 28 1.16 7.35 -12.58
CA CYS A 28 2.56 7.20 -12.97
C CYS A 28 3.38 6.98 -11.70
N ILE A 29 3.83 5.76 -11.46
CA ILE A 29 4.48 5.35 -10.20
C ILE A 29 5.85 4.76 -10.50
N THR A 30 6.88 5.26 -9.82
CA THR A 30 8.25 4.79 -9.96
C THR A 30 9.03 4.95 -8.67
N GLU A 31 9.75 3.91 -8.25
CA GLU A 31 10.66 3.95 -7.10
C GLU A 31 10.08 4.63 -5.84
N GLY A 32 8.80 4.35 -5.53
CA GLY A 32 8.13 4.94 -4.38
C GLY A 32 7.68 6.39 -4.56
N LYS A 33 7.79 6.93 -5.79
CA LYS A 33 7.31 8.27 -6.15
C LYS A 33 6.09 8.18 -7.05
N ILE A 34 5.20 9.16 -6.91
CA ILE A 34 3.95 9.26 -7.66
C ILE A 34 3.87 10.62 -8.33
N LEU A 35 3.47 10.65 -9.60
CA LEU A 35 3.29 11.88 -10.35
C LEU A 35 2.00 12.59 -9.94
N VAL A 36 2.12 13.83 -9.51
CA VAL A 36 0.99 14.68 -9.09
C VAL A 36 1.12 16.09 -9.66
N GLN A 37 0.03 16.83 -9.70
CA GLN A 37 0.06 18.24 -10.08
C GLN A 37 0.74 19.08 -9.00
N GLU A 38 1.86 19.72 -9.33
CA GLU A 38 2.77 20.33 -8.36
C GLU A 38 2.14 21.48 -7.58
N CYS A 39 1.39 22.37 -8.25
CA CYS A 39 0.75 23.52 -7.59
C CYS A 39 -0.32 23.06 -6.60
N ARG A 40 -1.17 22.08 -6.98
CA ARG A 40 -2.22 21.55 -6.11
C ARG A 40 -1.64 20.79 -4.91
N PHE A 41 -0.56 20.06 -5.14
CA PHE A 41 0.13 19.37 -4.04
C PHE A 41 0.75 20.33 -3.03
N LYS A 42 1.26 21.51 -3.46
CA LYS A 42 1.70 22.60 -2.56
C LYS A 42 0.54 23.16 -1.74
N ASP A 43 -0.68 23.12 -2.27
CA ASP A 43 -1.92 23.52 -1.59
C ASP A 43 -2.57 22.36 -0.80
N ASN A 44 -1.83 21.29 -0.52
CA ASN A 44 -2.25 20.08 0.19
C ASN A 44 -3.34 19.25 -0.54
N GLU A 45 -3.41 19.31 -1.85
CA GLU A 45 -4.36 18.54 -2.64
C GLU A 45 -3.66 17.54 -3.56
N ILE A 46 -4.08 16.28 -3.53
CA ILE A 46 -3.58 15.24 -4.42
C ILE A 46 -4.38 15.30 -5.71
N VAL A 47 -3.73 15.68 -6.81
CA VAL A 47 -4.32 15.65 -8.15
C VAL A 47 -3.39 14.87 -9.08
N PHE A 48 -3.90 13.77 -9.62
CA PHE A 48 -3.17 12.95 -10.59
C PHE A 48 -3.37 13.46 -12.02
N PRO A 49 -2.44 13.17 -12.93
CA PRO A 49 -2.69 13.39 -14.36
C PRO A 49 -3.85 12.53 -14.85
N ARG A 50 -4.56 13.05 -15.83
CA ARG A 50 -5.52 12.28 -16.62
C ARG A 50 -4.84 11.70 -17.84
N VAL A 51 -5.45 10.68 -18.41
CA VAL A 51 -4.90 10.04 -19.62
C VAL A 51 -4.66 11.05 -20.74
N LYS A 52 -5.54 12.03 -20.93
CA LYS A 52 -5.37 13.12 -21.92
C LYS A 52 -4.14 13.98 -21.68
N ASP A 53 -3.72 14.19 -20.45
CA ASP A 53 -2.60 15.07 -20.09
C ASP A 53 -1.23 14.51 -20.54
N VAL A 54 -1.17 13.18 -20.72
CA VAL A 54 0.05 12.46 -21.12
C VAL A 54 -0.07 11.74 -22.47
N SER A 55 -1.26 11.71 -23.07
CA SER A 55 -1.55 10.91 -24.28
C SER A 55 -0.65 11.27 -25.46
N GLU A 56 -0.38 12.55 -25.72
CA GLU A 56 0.50 12.99 -26.80
C GLU A 56 1.97 12.58 -26.57
N ILE A 57 2.39 12.49 -25.31
CA ILE A 57 3.75 12.12 -24.91
C ILE A 57 3.95 10.60 -25.00
N VAL A 58 2.99 9.85 -24.48
CA VAL A 58 3.07 8.38 -24.38
C VAL A 58 2.66 7.70 -25.70
N PHE A 59 1.76 8.33 -26.46
CA PHE A 59 1.20 7.82 -27.72
C PHE A 59 1.25 8.88 -28.80
N PRO A 60 2.43 9.23 -29.33
CA PRO A 60 2.57 10.27 -30.36
C PRO A 60 1.62 10.02 -31.56
N GLY A 61 0.78 11.01 -31.84
CA GLY A 61 -0.19 10.93 -32.95
C GLY A 61 -1.55 10.31 -32.60
N VAL A 62 -1.78 9.88 -31.36
CA VAL A 62 -3.08 9.38 -30.91
C VAL A 62 -3.82 10.49 -30.17
N LYS A 63 -4.83 11.06 -30.81
CA LYS A 63 -5.67 12.13 -30.25
C LYS A 63 -6.77 11.61 -29.30
N ASP A 64 -7.02 10.31 -29.28
CA ASP A 64 -8.09 9.69 -28.52
C ASP A 64 -7.57 8.38 -27.89
N ALA A 65 -7.40 8.39 -26.58
CA ALA A 65 -6.85 7.25 -25.83
C ALA A 65 -7.74 5.99 -25.93
N SER A 66 -9.05 6.15 -26.19
CA SER A 66 -9.95 5.00 -26.41
C SER A 66 -9.61 4.21 -27.68
N LYS A 67 -8.80 4.80 -28.57
CA LYS A 67 -8.31 4.18 -29.81
C LYS A 67 -6.94 3.55 -29.65
N VAL A 68 -6.33 3.61 -28.47
CA VAL A 68 -5.09 2.87 -28.18
C VAL A 68 -5.46 1.39 -28.11
N ALA A 69 -5.42 0.72 -29.28
CA ALA A 69 -5.63 -0.71 -29.35
C ALA A 69 -4.53 -1.43 -28.60
N PHE A 70 -4.88 -2.25 -27.63
CA PHE A 70 -3.94 -3.21 -27.06
C PHE A 70 -3.52 -4.15 -28.18
N PRO A 71 -2.22 -4.26 -28.52
CA PRO A 71 -1.80 -5.15 -29.58
C PRO A 71 -2.12 -6.57 -29.20
N LYS A 72 -2.80 -7.27 -30.07
CA LYS A 72 -2.92 -8.73 -29.99
C LYS A 72 -1.51 -9.30 -30.06
N VAL A 73 -1.13 -10.07 -29.04
CA VAL A 73 0.12 -10.83 -29.04
C VAL A 73 0.14 -11.67 -30.29
N LYS A 74 1.07 -11.38 -31.23
CA LYS A 74 1.36 -12.28 -32.32
C LYS A 74 2.21 -13.41 -31.77
N ASP A 75 1.74 -14.63 -31.95
CA ASP A 75 2.47 -15.83 -31.61
C ASP A 75 3.81 -15.85 -32.34
N GLY A 76 4.88 -15.98 -31.59
CA GLY A 76 6.21 -16.36 -32.05
C GLY A 76 7.06 -15.24 -32.60
N ALA A 77 7.94 -14.71 -31.79
CA ALA A 77 9.33 -14.38 -32.18
C ALA A 77 10.11 -13.92 -30.94
N ASP A 78 11.29 -14.47 -30.82
CA ASP A 78 12.41 -14.03 -30.00
C ASP A 78 12.66 -12.53 -30.18
N SER A 79 12.29 -11.70 -29.24
CA SER A 79 12.83 -10.35 -29.16
C SER A 79 12.90 -9.87 -27.75
N CYS A 80 14.10 -9.69 -27.29
CA CYS A 80 14.51 -8.98 -26.06
C CYS A 80 14.16 -7.48 -26.13
N MET A 81 13.11 -7.11 -26.89
CA MET A 81 12.68 -5.73 -27.05
C MET A 81 11.21 -5.58 -26.58
N ARG A 82 10.98 -4.48 -25.88
CA ARG A 82 9.71 -3.98 -25.36
C ARG A 82 8.56 -4.29 -26.34
N SER A 83 7.55 -5.02 -25.88
CA SER A 83 6.27 -5.07 -26.60
C SER A 83 5.68 -3.64 -26.56
N GLU A 84 5.66 -2.95 -27.70
CA GLU A 84 5.21 -1.56 -27.84
C GLU A 84 3.72 -1.34 -27.59
N GLY A 85 3.04 -2.26 -26.93
CA GLY A 85 1.58 -2.37 -26.95
C GLY A 85 0.81 -2.17 -25.66
N GLU A 86 1.41 -2.38 -24.50
CA GLU A 86 0.67 -2.32 -23.24
C GLU A 86 1.26 -1.24 -22.32
N LYS A 87 1.02 0.04 -22.66
CA LYS A 87 1.50 1.13 -21.82
C LYS A 87 0.54 1.49 -20.70
N LEU A 88 -0.76 1.24 -20.84
CA LEU A 88 -1.80 1.54 -19.85
C LEU A 88 -2.44 0.26 -19.35
N ARG A 89 -2.61 0.17 -18.02
CA ARG A 89 -3.19 -0.97 -17.35
C ARG A 89 -4.29 -0.54 -16.40
N TYR A 90 -5.49 -1.07 -16.58
CA TYR A 90 -6.57 -0.87 -15.62
C TYR A 90 -6.22 -1.48 -14.27
N LEU A 91 -6.37 -0.70 -13.20
CA LEU A 91 -6.12 -1.12 -11.82
C LEU A 91 -7.41 -1.38 -11.05
N PHE A 92 -8.23 -0.36 -10.93
CA PHE A 92 -9.49 -0.32 -10.16
C PHE A 92 -10.27 0.94 -10.53
N SER A 93 -11.47 1.09 -9.95
CA SER A 93 -12.15 2.38 -9.94
C SER A 93 -12.47 2.83 -8.50
N VAL A 94 -12.61 4.14 -8.32
CA VAL A 94 -13.26 4.73 -7.16
C VAL A 94 -14.51 5.40 -7.68
N ASP A 95 -15.68 4.92 -7.25
CA ASP A 95 -16.96 5.21 -7.87
C ASP A 95 -16.91 4.97 -9.40
N GLU A 96 -17.24 5.98 -10.20
CA GLU A 96 -17.18 5.90 -11.67
C GLU A 96 -15.81 6.26 -12.26
N THR A 97 -14.89 6.77 -11.45
CA THR A 97 -13.56 7.18 -11.89
C THR A 97 -12.63 5.98 -11.97
N LYS A 98 -12.11 5.69 -13.16
CA LYS A 98 -11.18 4.59 -13.39
C LYS A 98 -9.74 5.04 -13.23
N TYR A 99 -8.92 4.15 -12.67
CA TYR A 99 -7.50 4.36 -12.43
C TYR A 99 -6.69 3.39 -13.27
N PHE A 100 -5.76 3.94 -14.05
CA PHE A 100 -4.85 3.18 -14.90
C PHE A 100 -3.42 3.39 -14.44
N LEU A 101 -2.60 2.35 -14.54
CA LEU A 101 -1.16 2.42 -14.33
C LEU A 101 -0.47 2.67 -15.69
N LEU A 102 0.44 3.62 -15.72
CA LEU A 102 1.41 3.73 -16.82
C LEU A 102 2.59 2.79 -16.50
N ASP A 103 2.73 1.75 -17.30
CA ASP A 103 3.78 0.71 -17.10
C ASP A 103 5.18 1.16 -17.56
N THR A 104 5.34 2.45 -17.85
CA THR A 104 6.60 3.05 -18.29
C THR A 104 6.89 4.28 -17.46
N MET A 105 8.12 4.41 -16.99
CA MET A 105 8.59 5.62 -16.33
C MET A 105 8.70 6.75 -17.37
N LEU A 106 8.12 7.91 -17.08
CA LEU A 106 8.32 9.12 -17.87
C LEU A 106 9.71 9.69 -17.59
N GLY A 107 10.49 9.90 -18.64
CA GLY A 107 11.74 10.63 -18.53
C GLY A 107 11.52 12.11 -18.18
N SER A 108 12.56 12.82 -17.74
CA SER A 108 12.46 14.21 -17.33
C SER A 108 11.89 15.16 -18.39
N GLY A 109 12.07 14.84 -19.68
CA GLY A 109 11.49 15.58 -20.81
C GLY A 109 10.07 15.14 -21.20
N GLU A 110 9.54 14.09 -20.58
CA GLU A 110 8.22 13.52 -20.83
C GLU A 110 7.23 13.83 -19.72
N ILE A 111 7.64 14.50 -18.65
CA ILE A 111 6.74 14.92 -17.57
C ILE A 111 5.91 16.09 -18.08
N PRO A 112 4.55 16.02 -18.01
CA PRO A 112 3.71 17.13 -18.45
C PRO A 112 4.00 18.40 -17.63
N ALA A 113 3.86 19.56 -18.25
CA ALA A 113 4.04 20.83 -17.56
C ALA A 113 3.10 20.97 -16.35
N GLY A 114 3.65 21.38 -15.22
CA GLY A 114 2.91 21.54 -13.96
C GLY A 114 2.75 20.26 -13.12
N TYR A 115 3.37 19.14 -13.55
CA TYR A 115 3.41 17.89 -12.78
C TYR A 115 4.82 17.60 -12.26
N ALA A 116 4.90 16.94 -11.11
CA ALA A 116 6.16 16.49 -10.50
C ALA A 116 6.00 15.15 -9.79
N TYR A 117 7.07 14.36 -9.76
CA TYR A 117 7.13 13.17 -8.93
C TYR A 117 7.38 13.55 -7.47
N VAL A 118 6.48 13.12 -6.58
CA VAL A 118 6.61 13.29 -5.13
C VAL A 118 6.79 11.93 -4.45
N ASP A 119 7.52 11.90 -3.34
CA ASP A 119 7.65 10.69 -2.52
C ASP A 119 6.26 10.31 -1.95
N GLU A 120 5.89 9.03 -2.03
CA GLU A 120 4.61 8.51 -1.52
C GLU A 120 4.40 8.87 -0.05
N ARG A 121 5.47 8.85 0.76
CA ARG A 121 5.39 9.22 2.18
C ARG A 121 4.94 10.67 2.38
N SER A 122 5.21 11.55 1.42
CA SER A 122 4.78 12.94 1.50
C SER A 122 3.28 13.13 1.31
N LEU A 123 2.59 12.17 0.68
CA LEU A 123 1.12 12.15 0.56
C LEU A 123 0.42 11.86 1.89
N ARG A 124 1.12 11.27 2.86
CA ARG A 124 0.58 10.90 4.18
C ARG A 124 0.81 11.96 5.25
N LYS A 125 1.03 13.21 4.87
CA LYS A 125 1.10 14.32 5.83
C LYS A 125 -0.30 14.74 6.24
N GLU A 126 -0.41 15.22 7.48
CA GLU A 126 -1.66 15.79 7.99
C GLU A 126 -2.18 16.92 7.11
N GLY A 127 -3.47 16.91 6.83
CA GLY A 127 -4.15 17.93 6.02
C GLY A 127 -4.00 17.78 4.51
N ILE A 128 -3.34 16.72 4.02
CA ILE A 128 -3.31 16.40 2.59
C ILE A 128 -4.52 15.53 2.24
N GLY A 129 -5.21 15.85 1.17
CA GLY A 129 -6.38 15.14 0.67
C GLY A 129 -6.60 15.31 -0.84
N PRO A 130 -7.73 14.85 -1.35
CA PRO A 130 -8.77 14.10 -0.63
C PRO A 130 -8.36 12.66 -0.27
N ASP A 131 -9.06 12.08 0.72
CA ASP A 131 -8.71 10.77 1.29
C ASP A 131 -8.83 9.62 0.29
N ASP A 132 -9.81 9.68 -0.62
CA ASP A 132 -9.99 8.70 -1.69
C ASP A 132 -8.82 8.71 -2.68
N HIS A 133 -8.25 9.88 -2.99
CA HIS A 133 -7.03 9.99 -3.79
C HIS A 133 -5.81 9.44 -3.05
N LEU A 134 -5.67 9.70 -1.76
CA LEU A 134 -4.62 9.10 -0.94
C LEU A 134 -4.71 7.57 -0.95
N PHE A 135 -5.92 7.04 -0.73
CA PHE A 135 -6.15 5.59 -0.77
C PHE A 135 -5.88 4.99 -2.16
N ALA A 136 -6.32 5.67 -3.22
CA ALA A 136 -6.03 5.27 -4.60
C ALA A 136 -4.52 5.27 -4.91
N ALA A 137 -3.78 6.28 -4.45
CA ALA A 137 -2.32 6.35 -4.61
C ALA A 137 -1.62 5.12 -4.01
N ILE A 138 -1.95 4.80 -2.76
CA ILE A 138 -1.31 3.70 -2.01
C ILE A 138 -1.72 2.33 -2.58
N THR A 139 -2.99 2.16 -2.94
CA THR A 139 -3.48 0.94 -3.59
C THR A 139 -2.83 0.75 -4.97
N GLY A 140 -2.74 1.83 -5.75
CA GLY A 140 -2.08 1.83 -7.05
C GLY A 140 -0.59 1.53 -6.95
N LYS A 141 0.10 2.09 -5.94
CA LYS A 141 1.50 1.79 -5.65
C LYS A 141 1.71 0.30 -5.36
N HIS A 142 0.89 -0.29 -4.51
CA HIS A 142 0.97 -1.72 -4.19
C HIS A 142 0.88 -2.59 -5.45
N LEU A 143 -0.07 -2.30 -6.34
CA LEU A 143 -0.21 -3.01 -7.61
C LEU A 143 0.98 -2.73 -8.56
N ALA A 144 1.45 -1.49 -8.64
CA ALA A 144 2.59 -1.12 -9.48
C ALA A 144 3.87 -1.84 -9.04
N ASP A 145 4.14 -1.90 -7.74
CA ASP A 145 5.28 -2.63 -7.18
C ASP A 145 5.20 -4.11 -7.52
N TRP A 146 4.03 -4.74 -7.32
CA TRP A 146 3.84 -6.13 -7.66
C TRP A 146 4.04 -6.41 -9.15
N TYR A 147 3.49 -5.59 -10.06
CA TYR A 147 3.70 -5.75 -11.51
C TYR A 147 5.17 -5.58 -11.88
N ARG A 148 5.88 -4.62 -11.27
CA ARG A 148 7.32 -4.41 -11.50
C ARG A 148 8.14 -5.61 -11.05
N ASP A 149 7.87 -6.13 -9.85
CA ASP A 149 8.63 -7.20 -9.21
C ASP A 149 8.36 -8.57 -9.86
N THR A 150 7.23 -8.72 -10.57
CA THR A 150 6.84 -9.97 -11.23
C THR A 150 7.02 -9.98 -12.75
N ARG A 151 7.84 -9.08 -13.28
CA ARG A 151 8.18 -9.05 -14.73
C ARG A 151 8.87 -10.31 -15.23
N PHE A 152 9.61 -10.99 -14.35
CA PHE A 152 10.32 -12.21 -14.65
C PHE A 152 9.91 -13.33 -13.68
N CYS A 153 9.85 -14.54 -14.22
CA CYS A 153 9.46 -15.71 -13.46
C CYS A 153 10.55 -16.08 -12.44
N GLY A 154 10.19 -16.07 -11.15
CA GLY A 154 11.11 -16.47 -10.08
C GLY A 154 11.52 -17.94 -10.10
N ARG A 155 10.82 -18.78 -10.92
CA ARG A 155 11.16 -20.21 -11.09
C ARG A 155 12.14 -20.49 -12.19
N CYS A 156 12.02 -19.82 -13.36
CA CYS A 156 12.80 -20.14 -14.55
C CYS A 156 13.40 -18.93 -15.28
N GLY A 157 13.22 -17.70 -14.76
CA GLY A 157 13.80 -16.48 -15.30
C GLY A 157 13.16 -15.93 -16.58
N HIS A 158 12.21 -16.63 -17.19
CA HIS A 158 11.53 -16.13 -18.41
C HIS A 158 10.61 -14.94 -18.08
N ARG A 159 10.39 -14.09 -19.08
CA ARG A 159 9.44 -12.98 -18.95
C ARG A 159 8.03 -13.51 -18.70
N MET A 160 7.31 -12.88 -17.78
CA MET A 160 5.92 -13.21 -17.46
C MET A 160 4.96 -12.34 -18.28
N ILE A 161 3.81 -12.88 -18.59
CA ILE A 161 2.71 -12.20 -19.27
C ILE A 161 1.50 -12.06 -18.33
N HIS A 162 0.61 -11.13 -18.66
CA HIS A 162 -0.63 -10.93 -17.90
C HIS A 162 -1.65 -12.03 -18.21
N SER A 163 -2.28 -12.54 -17.15
CA SER A 163 -3.45 -13.41 -17.32
C SER A 163 -4.63 -12.60 -17.88
N LYS A 164 -5.38 -13.24 -18.79
CA LYS A 164 -6.63 -12.67 -19.33
C LYS A 164 -7.87 -13.01 -18.49
N LYS A 165 -7.72 -13.85 -17.47
CA LYS A 165 -8.84 -14.37 -16.66
C LYS A 165 -8.91 -13.76 -15.28
N GLU A 166 -7.78 -13.38 -14.73
CA GLU A 166 -7.65 -12.96 -13.35
C GLU A 166 -6.44 -12.03 -13.19
N ARG A 167 -6.36 -11.31 -12.09
CA ARG A 167 -5.20 -10.49 -11.76
C ARG A 167 -4.02 -11.36 -11.37
N ALA A 168 -3.31 -11.84 -12.38
CA ALA A 168 -2.16 -12.72 -12.22
C ALA A 168 -1.13 -12.50 -13.34
N MET A 169 0.12 -12.85 -13.06
CA MET A 169 1.18 -12.96 -14.05
C MET A 169 1.46 -14.43 -14.31
N VAL A 170 1.60 -14.82 -15.59
CA VAL A 170 1.78 -16.22 -16.01
C VAL A 170 3.09 -16.36 -16.79
N CYS A 171 3.83 -17.38 -16.49
CA CYS A 171 5.00 -17.79 -17.25
C CYS A 171 4.63 -18.80 -18.33
N GLU A 172 4.75 -18.44 -19.61
CA GLU A 172 4.44 -19.37 -20.71
C GLU A 172 5.43 -20.54 -20.80
N ALA A 173 6.68 -20.33 -20.34
CA ALA A 173 7.72 -21.37 -20.42
C ALA A 173 7.58 -22.49 -19.38
N CYS A 174 7.15 -22.17 -18.14
CA CYS A 174 7.06 -23.17 -17.06
C CYS A 174 5.69 -23.22 -16.38
N HIS A 175 4.70 -22.49 -16.89
CA HIS A 175 3.33 -22.42 -16.42
C HIS A 175 3.17 -21.98 -14.96
N TYR A 176 4.20 -21.32 -14.37
CA TYR A 176 4.10 -20.72 -13.05
C TYR A 176 3.17 -19.52 -13.10
N THR A 177 2.27 -19.41 -12.13
CA THR A 177 1.36 -18.26 -11.96
C THR A 177 1.73 -17.54 -10.67
N ALA A 178 1.91 -16.21 -10.78
CA ALA A 178 2.12 -15.33 -9.64
C ALA A 178 0.89 -14.42 -9.45
N TYR A 179 0.35 -14.44 -8.25
CA TYR A 179 -0.75 -13.57 -7.81
C TYR A 179 -0.21 -12.32 -7.10
N PRO A 180 -1.02 -11.24 -6.98
CA PRO A 180 -0.65 -10.09 -6.18
C PRO A 180 -0.26 -10.52 -4.76
N ARG A 181 0.92 -10.07 -4.34
CA ARG A 181 1.44 -10.41 -3.01
C ARG A 181 0.87 -9.42 -2.00
N ILE A 182 0.30 -9.95 -0.92
CA ILE A 182 -0.14 -9.22 0.26
C ILE A 182 0.51 -9.90 1.46
N MET A 183 1.35 -9.19 2.19
CA MET A 183 2.03 -9.74 3.36
C MET A 183 1.19 -9.47 4.61
N PRO A 184 0.76 -10.51 5.37
CA PRO A 184 0.04 -10.31 6.61
C PRO A 184 0.99 -9.83 7.71
N ALA A 185 0.55 -8.81 8.47
CA ALA A 185 1.26 -8.29 9.62
C ALA A 185 0.29 -7.95 10.74
N VAL A 186 0.73 -8.06 11.98
CA VAL A 186 -0.07 -7.69 13.15
C VAL A 186 0.30 -6.31 13.66
N ILE A 187 -0.68 -5.62 14.25
CA ILE A 187 -0.50 -4.42 15.10
C ILE A 187 -1.09 -4.77 16.45
N VAL A 188 -0.31 -4.69 17.52
CA VAL A 188 -0.69 -5.24 18.82
C VAL A 188 -0.76 -4.16 19.90
N GLY A 189 -1.96 -3.86 20.35
CA GLY A 189 -2.21 -3.06 21.55
C GLY A 189 -2.19 -3.93 22.82
N VAL A 190 -1.03 -4.06 23.46
CA VAL A 190 -0.89 -4.79 24.71
C VAL A 190 -1.35 -3.91 25.86
N THR A 191 -2.34 -4.38 26.63
CA THR A 191 -2.93 -3.63 27.74
C THR A 191 -2.51 -4.19 29.11
N ASN A 192 -2.30 -3.28 30.05
CA ASN A 192 -2.09 -3.58 31.46
C ASN A 192 -2.96 -2.64 32.30
N GLY A 193 -4.23 -3.02 32.51
CA GLY A 193 -5.24 -2.14 33.09
C GLY A 193 -5.42 -0.86 32.27
N ASP A 194 -5.18 0.30 32.88
CA ASP A 194 -5.27 1.61 32.23
C ASP A 194 -4.01 2.03 31.45
N LYS A 195 -3.10 1.11 31.22
CA LYS A 195 -1.85 1.36 30.48
C LYS A 195 -1.79 0.55 29.21
N LEU A 196 -1.19 1.15 28.18
CA LEU A 196 -0.90 0.54 26.89
C LEU A 196 0.62 0.47 26.69
N LEU A 197 1.12 -0.63 26.17
CA LEU A 197 2.51 -0.74 25.77
C LEU A 197 2.75 0.13 24.55
N ILE A 198 3.54 1.19 24.72
CA ILE A 198 3.93 2.09 23.63
C ILE A 198 5.38 1.85 23.27
N THR A 199 5.65 1.72 21.98
CA THR A 199 6.99 1.51 21.43
C THR A 199 7.42 2.68 20.56
N ARG A 200 8.73 2.78 20.29
CA ARG A 200 9.32 3.63 19.24
C ARG A 200 10.47 2.90 18.59
N TYR A 201 10.44 2.85 17.28
CA TYR A 201 11.54 2.27 16.51
C TYR A 201 12.80 3.13 16.57
N ARG A 202 13.96 2.49 16.53
CA ARG A 202 15.28 3.15 16.54
C ARG A 202 15.50 3.92 15.24
N THR A 203 15.04 3.38 14.12
CA THR A 203 15.20 3.94 12.78
C THR A 203 13.87 4.03 12.06
N GLY A 204 13.77 4.89 11.06
CA GLY A 204 12.58 5.00 10.21
C GLY A 204 11.45 5.83 10.82
N PHE A 205 10.51 5.19 11.48
CA PHE A 205 9.31 5.85 12.03
C PHE A 205 9.60 6.53 13.37
N ARG A 206 9.27 7.82 13.49
CA ARG A 206 9.70 8.66 14.63
C ARG A 206 8.65 8.83 15.74
N TYR A 207 7.43 8.42 15.50
CA TYR A 207 6.31 8.62 16.43
C TYR A 207 6.10 7.39 17.32
N ASN A 208 5.22 7.54 18.31
CA ASN A 208 4.75 6.41 19.10
C ASN A 208 4.13 5.36 18.18
N ALA A 209 4.43 4.12 18.48
CA ALA A 209 3.93 2.95 17.77
C ALA A 209 3.41 1.91 18.76
N LEU A 210 2.81 0.87 18.24
CA LEU A 210 2.50 -0.37 18.93
C LEU A 210 3.44 -1.45 18.40
N VAL A 211 3.57 -2.56 19.11
CA VAL A 211 4.28 -3.75 18.60
C VAL A 211 3.68 -4.16 17.27
N ALA A 212 4.53 -4.46 16.30
CA ALA A 212 4.09 -4.82 14.95
C ALA A 212 5.10 -5.71 14.24
N GLY A 213 4.64 -6.76 13.58
CA GLY A 213 5.52 -7.60 12.80
C GLY A 213 4.78 -8.48 11.80
N PHE A 214 5.55 -9.08 10.91
CA PHE A 214 5.04 -9.96 9.87
C PHE A 214 4.77 -11.37 10.41
N THR A 215 3.72 -11.99 9.87
CA THR A 215 3.41 -13.39 10.15
C THR A 215 4.40 -14.30 9.44
N GLU A 216 4.98 -15.24 10.17
CA GLU A 216 5.85 -16.27 9.63
C GLU A 216 5.07 -17.44 9.02
N ILE A 217 5.71 -18.17 8.09
CA ILE A 217 5.08 -19.32 7.45
C ILE A 217 4.76 -20.41 8.50
N GLY A 218 3.48 -20.74 8.62
CA GLY A 218 2.99 -21.76 9.55
C GLY A 218 2.41 -21.21 10.84
N GLU A 219 2.52 -19.91 11.09
CA GLU A 219 1.88 -19.26 12.25
C GLU A 219 0.41 -18.92 11.99
N THR A 220 -0.37 -18.98 13.05
CA THR A 220 -1.65 -18.27 13.15
C THR A 220 -1.41 -16.80 13.53
N MET A 221 -2.42 -15.93 13.32
CA MET A 221 -2.31 -14.53 13.74
C MET A 221 -2.10 -14.37 15.24
N GLU A 222 -2.71 -15.24 16.04
CA GLU A 222 -2.55 -15.25 17.49
C GLU A 222 -1.14 -15.66 17.92
N GLU A 223 -0.51 -16.62 17.23
CA GLU A 223 0.87 -17.00 17.46
C GLU A 223 1.83 -15.88 17.06
N THR A 224 1.59 -15.19 15.92
CA THR A 224 2.33 -14.01 15.52
C THR A 224 2.26 -12.91 16.59
N VAL A 225 1.06 -12.61 17.13
CA VAL A 225 0.90 -11.65 18.23
C VAL A 225 1.75 -12.03 19.44
N GLN A 226 1.71 -13.30 19.85
CA GLN A 226 2.49 -13.77 21.02
C GLN A 226 3.99 -13.68 20.78
N ARG A 227 4.46 -14.07 19.60
CA ARG A 227 5.88 -14.03 19.23
C ARG A 227 6.40 -12.60 19.17
N GLU A 228 5.74 -11.72 18.42
CA GLU A 228 6.19 -10.34 18.24
C GLU A 228 6.23 -9.56 19.57
N VAL A 229 5.22 -9.74 20.43
CA VAL A 229 5.24 -9.11 21.76
C VAL A 229 6.36 -9.66 22.64
N MET A 230 6.63 -10.97 22.53
CA MET A 230 7.71 -11.58 23.27
C MET A 230 9.10 -11.12 22.75
N GLU A 231 9.29 -11.02 21.44
CA GLU A 231 10.54 -10.61 20.81
C GLU A 231 10.84 -9.13 21.07
N GLU A 232 9.89 -8.24 20.83
CA GLU A 232 10.11 -6.80 20.96
C GLU A 232 10.12 -6.31 22.42
N ALA A 233 9.29 -6.90 23.30
CA ALA A 233 9.07 -6.39 24.65
C ALA A 233 9.33 -7.39 25.78
N GLY A 234 9.53 -8.66 25.51
CA GLY A 234 9.75 -9.70 26.51
C GLY A 234 8.53 -10.00 27.38
N VAL A 235 7.33 -9.66 26.95
CA VAL A 235 6.08 -9.74 27.71
C VAL A 235 5.22 -10.88 27.18
N ARG A 236 4.62 -11.67 28.10
CA ARG A 236 3.61 -12.66 27.74
C ARG A 236 2.23 -12.03 27.67
N VAL A 237 1.41 -12.52 26.73
CA VAL A 237 0.05 -12.00 26.52
C VAL A 237 -1.00 -13.10 26.50
N LYS A 238 -2.21 -12.71 26.85
CA LYS A 238 -3.43 -13.53 26.83
C LYS A 238 -4.62 -12.73 26.33
N ASN A 239 -5.79 -13.37 26.17
CA ASN A 239 -7.03 -12.73 25.75
C ASN A 239 -6.85 -11.91 24.47
N ILE A 240 -6.24 -12.51 23.43
CA ILE A 240 -6.01 -11.90 22.14
C ILE A 240 -7.36 -11.69 21.46
N ARG A 241 -7.65 -10.44 21.08
CA ARG A 241 -8.93 -10.00 20.50
C ARG A 241 -8.66 -9.24 19.22
N TYR A 242 -9.23 -9.69 18.09
CA TYR A 242 -9.18 -8.99 16.83
C TYR A 242 -9.97 -7.67 16.92
N TYR A 243 -9.39 -6.60 16.41
CA TYR A 243 -10.01 -5.29 16.34
C TYR A 243 -10.47 -4.95 14.92
N ARG A 244 -9.55 -4.66 14.03
CA ARG A 244 -9.80 -4.26 12.63
C ARG A 244 -8.61 -4.62 11.74
N SER A 245 -8.81 -4.57 10.43
CA SER A 245 -7.71 -4.66 9.47
C SER A 245 -7.59 -3.39 8.62
N GLN A 246 -6.41 -3.20 8.06
CA GLN A 246 -6.08 -2.09 7.17
C GLN A 246 -5.23 -2.58 6.01
N PRO A 247 -5.64 -2.37 4.73
CA PRO A 247 -4.73 -2.52 3.61
C PRO A 247 -3.65 -1.43 3.69
N TRP A 248 -2.39 -1.83 3.65
CA TRP A 248 -1.25 -0.93 3.78
C TRP A 248 -0.26 -1.12 2.63
N GLY A 249 -0.65 -0.62 1.43
CA GLY A 249 0.12 -0.77 0.20
C GLY A 249 1.49 -0.10 0.21
N SER A 250 1.80 0.76 1.19
CA SER A 250 3.12 1.36 1.36
C SER A 250 4.21 0.32 1.64
N ALA A 251 3.88 -0.77 2.34
CA ALA A 251 4.76 -1.90 2.62
C ALA A 251 4.28 -3.22 1.98
N ASN A 252 3.27 -3.15 1.11
CA ASN A 252 2.68 -4.31 0.42
C ASN A 252 2.02 -5.31 1.38
N ASP A 253 1.46 -4.83 2.48
CA ASP A 253 0.90 -5.65 3.54
C ASP A 253 -0.60 -5.42 3.79
N ILE A 254 -1.16 -6.30 4.59
CA ILE A 254 -2.42 -6.12 5.28
C ILE A 254 -2.13 -6.15 6.79
N LEU A 255 -2.46 -5.06 7.47
CA LEU A 255 -2.32 -4.95 8.91
C LEU A 255 -3.55 -5.50 9.60
N LEU A 256 -3.36 -6.38 10.58
CA LEU A 256 -4.42 -6.92 11.44
C LEU A 256 -4.20 -6.42 12.86
N GLY A 257 -5.08 -5.58 13.36
CA GLY A 257 -5.03 -5.01 14.70
C GLY A 257 -5.62 -5.96 15.73
N PHE A 258 -4.87 -6.17 16.80
CA PHE A 258 -5.29 -6.96 17.96
C PHE A 258 -5.06 -6.18 19.26
N TYR A 259 -6.00 -6.29 20.18
CA TYR A 259 -5.73 -6.00 21.58
C TYR A 259 -5.49 -7.31 22.33
N CYS A 260 -4.63 -7.25 23.34
CA CYS A 260 -4.40 -8.37 24.25
C CYS A 260 -4.02 -7.85 25.63
N ASP A 261 -4.14 -8.69 26.64
CA ASP A 261 -3.81 -8.33 28.00
C ASP A 261 -2.45 -8.94 28.37
N VAL A 262 -1.66 -8.23 29.19
CA VAL A 262 -0.45 -8.80 29.78
C VAL A 262 -0.77 -10.06 30.60
N ASP A 263 0.06 -11.09 30.51
CA ASP A 263 -0.07 -12.33 31.27
C ASP A 263 1.07 -12.51 32.26
N GLY A 264 0.79 -12.23 33.52
CA GLY A 264 1.74 -12.39 34.63
C GLY A 264 2.68 -11.21 34.80
N ASP A 265 3.99 -11.41 34.60
CA ASP A 265 5.02 -10.40 34.81
C ASP A 265 4.95 -9.30 33.72
N ASP A 266 4.83 -8.04 34.15
CA ASP A 266 4.71 -6.87 33.27
C ASP A 266 6.05 -6.13 33.03
N ARG A 267 7.17 -6.69 33.49
CA ARG A 267 8.48 -6.11 33.24
C ARG A 267 8.83 -6.19 31.76
N ILE A 268 9.18 -5.04 31.18
CA ILE A 268 9.56 -4.93 29.78
C ILE A 268 11.06 -5.27 29.63
N TYR A 269 11.35 -6.20 28.75
CA TYR A 269 12.70 -6.54 28.28
C TYR A 269 12.79 -6.21 26.78
N MET A 270 12.96 -4.92 26.52
CA MET A 270 12.95 -4.37 25.17
C MET A 270 14.12 -4.88 24.33
N ASP A 271 13.83 -5.28 23.08
CA ASP A 271 14.88 -5.45 22.07
C ASP A 271 15.48 -4.09 21.70
N SER A 272 16.70 -3.87 22.17
CA SER A 272 17.41 -2.61 21.97
C SER A 272 18.02 -2.46 20.55
N GLU A 273 18.03 -3.49 19.72
CA GLU A 273 18.47 -3.40 18.32
C GLU A 273 17.37 -2.80 17.47
N GLU A 274 16.11 -3.15 17.74
CA GLU A 274 14.96 -2.71 16.98
C GLU A 274 14.30 -1.47 17.57
N LEU A 275 14.07 -1.47 18.88
CA LEU A 275 13.37 -0.41 19.58
C LEU A 275 14.34 0.57 20.28
N LYS A 276 13.95 1.83 20.26
CA LYS A 276 14.56 2.90 21.06
C LYS A 276 13.86 3.10 22.40
N TYR A 277 12.60 2.69 22.47
CA TYR A 277 11.70 2.97 23.58
C TYR A 277 10.60 1.91 23.65
N ALA A 278 10.29 1.42 24.84
CA ALA A 278 9.13 0.61 25.16
C ALA A 278 8.73 0.85 26.61
N GLU A 279 7.51 1.35 26.84
CA GLU A 279 7.01 1.67 28.18
C GLU A 279 5.50 1.46 28.29
N TRP A 280 5.04 1.16 29.51
CA TRP A 280 3.63 1.20 29.89
C TRP A 280 3.18 2.65 30.07
N VAL A 281 2.41 3.16 29.12
CA VAL A 281 1.89 4.55 29.14
C VAL A 281 0.44 4.55 29.55
N HIS A 282 0.10 5.35 30.58
CA HIS A 282 -1.29 5.49 31.01
C HIS A 282 -2.15 6.12 29.91
N ARG A 283 -3.42 5.68 29.76
CA ARG A 283 -4.30 6.10 28.67
C ARG A 283 -4.38 7.62 28.48
N ASN A 284 -4.37 8.40 29.58
CA ASN A 284 -4.44 9.86 29.51
C ASN A 284 -3.17 10.51 28.95
N ASP A 285 -2.03 9.83 29.08
CA ASP A 285 -0.70 10.34 28.70
C ASP A 285 -0.27 9.91 27.31
N ILE A 286 -1.08 9.10 26.62
CA ILE A 286 -0.78 8.65 25.27
C ILE A 286 -0.73 9.86 24.31
N VAL A 287 0.41 10.02 23.66
CA VAL A 287 0.61 10.99 22.57
C VAL A 287 0.35 10.29 21.25
N LEU A 288 -0.67 10.74 20.53
CA LEU A 288 -1.08 10.19 19.24
C LEU A 288 -0.11 10.59 18.11
N GLN A 289 -0.15 9.84 17.02
CA GLN A 289 0.56 10.18 15.78
C GLN A 289 -0.12 11.34 15.08
N PRO A 290 0.59 12.14 14.26
CA PRO A 290 -0.04 13.10 13.37
C PRO A 290 -0.83 12.38 12.27
N GLY A 291 -2.02 12.87 11.97
CA GLY A 291 -2.92 12.28 10.97
C GLY A 291 -3.71 11.06 11.48
N GLU A 292 -4.87 10.82 10.86
CA GLU A 292 -5.82 9.77 11.29
C GLU A 292 -5.87 8.55 10.33
N PHE A 293 -4.83 8.38 9.50
CA PHE A 293 -4.86 7.37 8.43
C PHE A 293 -4.30 5.99 8.83
N SER A 294 -3.63 5.84 9.99
CA SER A 294 -3.00 4.57 10.38
C SER A 294 -3.82 3.78 11.40
N LEU A 295 -3.85 2.44 11.25
CA LEU A 295 -4.46 1.53 12.22
C LEU A 295 -3.82 1.66 13.61
N THR A 296 -2.50 1.82 13.66
CA THR A 296 -1.76 2.03 14.92
C THR A 296 -2.29 3.25 15.68
N ASN A 297 -2.46 4.39 14.97
CA ASN A 297 -2.97 5.60 15.62
C ASN A 297 -4.43 5.46 16.04
N GLU A 298 -5.26 4.83 15.23
CA GLU A 298 -6.66 4.52 15.56
C GLU A 298 -6.74 3.65 16.82
N MET A 299 -5.94 2.61 16.93
CA MET A 299 -5.91 1.75 18.12
C MET A 299 -5.44 2.51 19.37
N MET A 300 -4.39 3.32 19.30
CA MET A 300 -3.96 4.17 20.41
C MET A 300 -5.05 5.16 20.84
N LYS A 301 -5.76 5.77 19.87
CA LYS A 301 -6.88 6.70 20.13
C LYS A 301 -8.03 5.99 20.82
N ARG A 302 -8.42 4.80 20.35
CA ARG A 302 -9.49 3.99 20.95
C ARG A 302 -9.18 3.62 22.39
N PHE A 303 -7.96 3.17 22.68
CA PHE A 303 -7.55 2.88 24.06
C PHE A 303 -7.56 4.14 24.92
N LYS A 304 -7.05 5.26 24.43
CA LYS A 304 -7.08 6.55 25.13
C LYS A 304 -8.51 6.98 25.51
N GLU A 305 -9.49 6.69 24.64
CA GLU A 305 -10.90 7.02 24.85
C GLU A 305 -11.67 5.97 25.67
N GLY A 306 -11.05 4.86 26.09
CA GLY A 306 -11.71 3.75 26.78
C GLY A 306 -12.70 3.01 25.91
N LYS A 307 -12.40 2.90 24.59
CA LYS A 307 -13.26 2.27 23.57
C LYS A 307 -12.58 1.07 22.91
N GLU A 308 -11.51 0.57 23.49
CA GLU A 308 -10.87 -0.68 23.07
C GLU A 308 -11.82 -1.87 23.23
N VAL A 309 -11.64 -2.92 22.43
CA VAL A 309 -12.50 -4.13 22.42
C VAL A 309 -11.99 -5.16 23.43
#